data_5e0da42686536d57d839d185f625eb8d
#
_entry.id   5e0da42686536d57d839d185f625eb8d
#
_cell.length_a   1.000
_cell.length_b   1.000
_cell.length_c   1.000
_cell.angle_alpha   90.00
_cell.angle_beta   90.00
_cell.angle_gamma   90.00
#
_symmetry.space_group_name_H-M   'P 1'
#
loop_
_entity.id
_entity.type
_entity.pdbx_description
1 polymer ?
#
loop_
_entity_poly.entity_id
_entity_poly.type
_entity_poly.pdbx_seq_one_letter_code
_entity_poly.pdbx_strand_id
1 'polypeptide(L)'
;MSRPTFTILTILLQVLFVVIFAIFGEYGDDARPNHKRPNPGAAGINAVNIYYPMFQDVHVMIFLGIGLLLAFLRNHAYSSISYCFFAAAILCEWSTIINGVFWHIIEGGNDKFKIDLFSAINADFAAAVILISYCVVLGKISILQLLVMGVIELAVYVLNSWICFAKLGISDIGASITIHMFAAYFGLGVTRVLHSRDSEGNGKECSSYHNDVFCLVGTIFLWLYWPSFNACLTTDDVMRHRTVTNTYYSMLGACVMVFALSPMFRRDGKFNLSHVQNATLAGGVAIGTASNMIVQPWGSMLIGSIGGAMCTLGYVYLSPFLQKHCKMHDVCGVHNLHALPAFLSGIASAIASSLAAADEYGDATPSQQAGFQVAAMFVTIGISLLSGILTGFLIKLWIFEPMSTRQMFDDEDFWMVSKC
;
A
#
# COMPACT_ATOMS: atom_id res chain seq x y z
N MET A 1 -3.62 -16.86 -26.90
CA MET A 1 -5.09 -16.62 -26.95
C MET A 1 -5.33 -15.12 -27.04
N SER A 2 -6.25 -14.67 -27.88
CA SER A 2 -6.66 -13.24 -27.86
C SER A 2 -7.35 -12.95 -26.52
N ARG A 3 -7.13 -11.76 -25.96
CA ARG A 3 -7.75 -11.32 -24.69
C ARG A 3 -8.72 -10.16 -24.96
N PRO A 4 -9.79 -10.40 -25.72
CA PRO A 4 -10.68 -9.32 -26.16
C PRO A 4 -11.34 -8.63 -24.97
N THR A 5 -11.70 -9.37 -23.92
CA THR A 5 -12.35 -8.83 -22.73
C THR A 5 -11.46 -7.81 -22.03
N PHE A 6 -10.20 -8.16 -21.75
CA PHE A 6 -9.24 -7.24 -21.13
C PHE A 6 -9.03 -5.99 -22.00
N THR A 7 -8.77 -6.18 -23.31
CA THR A 7 -8.52 -5.06 -24.24
C THR A 7 -9.72 -4.11 -24.30
N ILE A 8 -10.93 -4.66 -24.49
CA ILE A 8 -12.14 -3.85 -24.59
C ILE A 8 -12.40 -3.08 -23.27
N LEU A 9 -12.32 -3.77 -22.14
CA LEU A 9 -12.56 -3.15 -20.84
C LEU A 9 -11.55 -2.03 -20.55
N THR A 10 -10.26 -2.27 -20.82
CA THR A 10 -9.21 -1.26 -20.61
C THR A 10 -9.43 -0.02 -21.48
N ILE A 11 -9.75 -0.20 -22.77
CA ILE A 11 -10.03 0.92 -23.68
C ILE A 11 -11.28 1.68 -23.22
N LEU A 12 -12.34 0.98 -22.83
CA LEU A 12 -13.58 1.61 -22.36
C LEU A 12 -13.34 2.41 -21.08
N LEU A 13 -12.59 1.87 -20.12
CA LEU A 13 -12.25 2.58 -18.90
C LEU A 13 -11.39 3.82 -19.21
N GLN A 14 -10.37 3.70 -20.07
CA GLN A 14 -9.53 4.84 -20.44
C GLN A 14 -10.34 5.97 -21.08
N VAL A 15 -11.23 5.63 -22.02
CA VAL A 15 -12.13 6.63 -22.66
C VAL A 15 -13.05 7.26 -21.62
N LEU A 16 -13.64 6.46 -20.74
CA LEU A 16 -14.50 6.94 -19.65
C LEU A 16 -13.75 7.91 -18.74
N PHE A 17 -12.52 7.56 -18.31
CA PHE A 17 -11.70 8.41 -17.45
C PHE A 17 -11.37 9.75 -18.12
N VAL A 18 -10.95 9.73 -19.38
CA VAL A 18 -10.70 10.97 -20.16
C VAL A 18 -11.95 11.86 -20.18
N VAL A 19 -13.14 11.29 -20.40
CA VAL A 19 -14.39 12.05 -20.42
C VAL A 19 -14.71 12.63 -19.04
N ILE A 20 -14.52 11.86 -17.97
CA ILE A 20 -14.75 12.34 -16.59
C ILE A 20 -13.76 13.47 -16.24
N PHE A 21 -12.48 13.30 -16.57
CA PHE A 21 -11.47 14.36 -16.37
C PHE A 21 -11.82 15.64 -17.15
N ALA A 22 -12.32 15.52 -18.39
CA ALA A 22 -12.69 16.67 -19.21
C ALA A 22 -13.90 17.43 -18.64
N ILE A 23 -14.86 16.73 -18.04
CA ILE A 23 -16.09 17.34 -17.51
C ILE A 23 -15.88 17.88 -16.09
N PHE A 24 -15.27 17.07 -15.21
CA PHE A 24 -15.23 17.33 -13.78
C PHE A 24 -13.86 17.69 -13.23
N GLY A 25 -12.76 17.47 -14.00
CA GLY A 25 -11.43 17.80 -13.59
C GLY A 25 -11.06 19.25 -13.92
N GLU A 26 -10.26 19.89 -13.05
CA GLU A 26 -9.64 21.18 -13.32
C GLU A 26 -8.31 21.30 -12.58
N TYR A 27 -7.42 22.16 -13.04
CA TYR A 27 -6.17 22.45 -12.32
C TYR A 27 -6.45 22.99 -10.93
N GLY A 28 -5.72 22.49 -9.93
CA GLY A 28 -5.66 23.08 -8.60
C GLY A 28 -5.15 24.54 -8.62
N ASP A 29 -5.39 25.27 -7.56
CA ASP A 29 -5.10 26.72 -7.51
C ASP A 29 -3.61 27.02 -7.74
N ASP A 30 -2.73 26.16 -7.27
CA ASP A 30 -1.27 26.31 -7.46
C ASP A 30 -0.79 26.02 -8.88
N ALA A 31 -1.57 25.30 -9.68
CA ALA A 31 -1.29 25.01 -11.08
C ALA A 31 -1.98 25.97 -12.07
N ARG A 32 -2.81 26.91 -11.58
CA ARG A 32 -3.51 27.91 -12.41
C ARG A 32 -2.64 29.12 -12.71
N PRO A 33 -2.85 29.81 -13.83
CA PRO A 33 -2.24 31.12 -14.09
C PRO A 33 -2.54 32.13 -12.98
N ASN A 34 -1.57 33.00 -12.64
CA ASN A 34 -1.68 33.95 -11.52
C ASN A 34 -2.95 34.80 -11.51
N HIS A 35 -3.45 35.24 -12.69
CA HIS A 35 -4.67 36.03 -12.80
C HIS A 35 -5.97 35.27 -12.48
N LYS A 36 -5.90 33.93 -12.36
CA LYS A 36 -7.02 33.06 -12.00
C LYS A 36 -6.94 32.53 -10.57
N ARG A 37 -5.93 32.93 -9.80
CA ARG A 37 -5.79 32.54 -8.39
C ARG A 37 -6.71 33.38 -7.51
N PRO A 38 -7.28 32.81 -6.44
CA PRO A 38 -8.12 33.57 -5.50
C PRO A 38 -7.38 34.77 -4.84
N ASN A 39 -6.04 34.66 -4.64
CA ASN A 39 -5.18 35.71 -4.08
C ASN A 39 -3.90 35.89 -4.91
N PRO A 40 -3.94 36.62 -6.03
CA PRO A 40 -2.80 36.77 -6.95
C PRO A 40 -1.53 37.40 -6.37
N GLY A 41 -1.59 38.02 -5.20
CA GLY A 41 -0.47 38.71 -4.54
C GLY A 41 0.05 38.03 -3.26
N ALA A 42 -0.58 36.99 -2.80
CA ALA A 42 -0.02 36.19 -1.71
C ALA A 42 1.20 35.45 -2.26
N ALA A 43 2.39 35.69 -1.66
CA ALA A 43 3.55 34.80 -1.85
C ALA A 43 3.15 33.44 -1.29
N GLY A 44 2.46 32.65 -2.12
CA GLY A 44 2.07 31.27 -1.77
C GLY A 44 3.32 30.48 -1.47
N ILE A 45 3.25 29.61 -0.48
CA ILE A 45 4.20 28.53 -0.30
C ILE A 45 4.38 27.93 -1.69
N ASN A 46 5.62 27.85 -2.17
CA ASN A 46 5.88 27.27 -3.48
C ASN A 46 5.63 25.76 -3.40
N ALA A 47 4.37 25.36 -3.64
CA ALA A 47 3.91 23.97 -3.53
C ALA A 47 4.81 23.00 -4.32
N VAL A 48 5.36 23.46 -5.45
CA VAL A 48 6.30 22.65 -6.25
C VAL A 48 7.57 22.34 -5.45
N ASN A 49 8.16 23.33 -4.75
CA ASN A 49 9.38 23.08 -3.98
C ASN A 49 9.16 22.13 -2.79
N ILE A 50 7.95 22.06 -2.26
CA ILE A 50 7.61 21.21 -1.13
C ILE A 50 7.18 19.81 -1.61
N TYR A 51 6.21 19.75 -2.52
CA TYR A 51 5.57 18.51 -2.88
C TYR A 51 6.28 17.76 -4.02
N TYR A 52 6.97 18.44 -4.94
CA TYR A 52 7.57 17.77 -6.08
C TYR A 52 8.69 16.78 -5.70
N PRO A 53 9.63 17.09 -4.79
CA PRO A 53 10.62 16.11 -4.33
C PRO A 53 9.97 14.89 -3.67
N MET A 54 8.94 15.11 -2.83
CA MET A 54 8.23 14.01 -2.17
C MET A 54 7.40 13.19 -3.14
N PHE A 55 6.77 13.83 -4.14
CA PHE A 55 6.11 13.15 -5.24
C PHE A 55 7.08 12.22 -5.99
N GLN A 56 8.26 12.73 -6.37
CA GLN A 56 9.28 11.92 -7.06
C GLN A 56 9.67 10.69 -6.25
N ASP A 57 9.90 10.86 -4.93
CA ASP A 57 10.29 9.77 -4.04
C ASP A 57 9.19 8.70 -3.95
N VAL A 58 7.95 9.11 -3.70
CA VAL A 58 6.79 8.21 -3.62
C VAL A 58 6.53 7.54 -4.96
N HIS A 59 6.58 8.29 -6.05
CA HIS A 59 6.36 7.77 -7.40
C HIS A 59 7.37 6.68 -7.79
N VAL A 60 8.65 6.87 -7.44
CA VAL A 60 9.69 5.83 -7.61
C VAL A 60 9.38 4.60 -6.76
N MET A 61 8.90 4.76 -5.52
CA MET A 61 8.51 3.63 -4.68
C MET A 61 7.41 2.80 -5.34
N ILE A 62 6.37 3.45 -5.86
CA ILE A 62 5.19 2.78 -6.42
C ILE A 62 5.52 2.11 -7.74
N PHE A 63 6.13 2.84 -8.70
CA PHE A 63 6.34 2.34 -10.05
C PHE A 63 7.57 1.46 -10.21
N LEU A 64 8.61 1.66 -9.41
CA LEU A 64 9.84 0.88 -9.49
C LEU A 64 10.04 -0.02 -8.28
N GLY A 65 9.94 0.54 -7.06
CA GLY A 65 10.24 -0.16 -5.82
C GLY A 65 9.38 -1.41 -5.62
N ILE A 66 8.06 -1.27 -5.66
CA ILE A 66 7.12 -2.39 -5.49
C ILE A 66 7.26 -3.37 -6.65
N GLY A 67 7.32 -2.89 -7.89
CA GLY A 67 7.44 -3.76 -9.06
C GLY A 67 8.65 -4.69 -8.98
N LEU A 68 9.82 -4.15 -8.62
CA LEU A 68 11.04 -4.94 -8.44
C LEU A 68 10.97 -5.85 -7.22
N LEU A 69 10.37 -5.41 -6.10
CA LEU A 69 10.17 -6.25 -4.91
C LEU A 69 9.38 -7.52 -5.24
N LEU A 70 8.44 -7.45 -6.18
CA LEU A 70 7.62 -8.58 -6.60
C LEU A 70 8.27 -9.49 -7.65
N ALA A 71 9.45 -9.15 -8.14
CA ALA A 71 10.11 -9.90 -9.21
C ALA A 71 10.77 -11.22 -8.74
N PHE A 72 10.59 -11.66 -7.50
CA PHE A 72 11.26 -12.85 -6.94
C PHE A 72 10.84 -14.16 -7.61
N LEU A 73 9.63 -14.28 -8.11
CA LEU A 73 9.13 -15.49 -8.76
C LEU A 73 9.91 -15.78 -10.05
N ARG A 74 10.55 -16.94 -10.11
CA ARG A 74 11.50 -17.34 -11.16
C ARG A 74 10.95 -17.20 -12.57
N ASN A 75 9.71 -17.62 -12.81
CA ASN A 75 9.09 -17.65 -14.13
C ASN A 75 7.97 -16.62 -14.28
N HIS A 76 7.84 -15.64 -13.38
CA HIS A 76 6.73 -14.68 -13.37
C HIS A 76 7.19 -13.23 -13.22
N ALA A 77 8.45 -12.93 -13.51
CA ALA A 77 9.01 -11.59 -13.29
C ALA A 77 8.44 -10.55 -14.27
N TYR A 78 8.17 -10.91 -15.53
CA TYR A 78 7.56 -9.99 -16.50
C TYR A 78 6.17 -9.55 -16.05
N SER A 79 5.31 -10.50 -15.68
CA SER A 79 3.99 -10.18 -15.15
C SER A 79 4.08 -9.40 -13.84
N SER A 80 4.96 -9.80 -12.90
CA SER A 80 5.12 -9.11 -11.63
C SER A 80 5.39 -7.61 -11.81
N ILE A 81 6.40 -7.25 -12.60
CA ILE A 81 6.79 -5.86 -12.82
C ILE A 81 5.78 -5.12 -13.70
N SER A 82 5.41 -5.73 -14.84
CA SER A 82 4.58 -5.04 -15.83
C SER A 82 3.13 -4.88 -15.39
N TYR A 83 2.58 -5.86 -14.66
CA TYR A 83 1.23 -5.73 -14.11
C TYR A 83 1.16 -4.70 -12.98
N CYS A 84 2.22 -4.58 -12.16
CA CYS A 84 2.33 -3.47 -11.21
C CYS A 84 2.34 -2.12 -11.93
N PHE A 85 3.16 -1.99 -12.98
CA PHE A 85 3.25 -0.76 -13.77
C PHE A 85 1.91 -0.39 -14.42
N PHE A 86 1.24 -1.35 -15.07
CA PHE A 86 -0.09 -1.15 -15.66
C PHE A 86 -1.14 -0.81 -14.61
N ALA A 87 -1.21 -1.59 -13.53
CA ALA A 87 -2.18 -1.36 -12.45
C ALA A 87 -1.99 0.01 -11.81
N ALA A 88 -0.74 0.39 -11.48
CA ALA A 88 -0.46 1.71 -10.94
C ALA A 88 -0.93 2.82 -11.89
N ALA A 89 -0.63 2.74 -13.19
CA ALA A 89 -1.01 3.77 -14.15
C ALA A 89 -2.53 3.97 -14.22
N ILE A 90 -3.30 2.90 -14.52
CA ILE A 90 -4.76 3.01 -14.68
C ILE A 90 -5.48 3.31 -13.36
N LEU A 91 -4.96 2.80 -12.25
CA LEU A 91 -5.59 3.00 -10.94
C LEU A 91 -5.25 4.35 -10.30
N CYS A 92 -4.15 5.00 -10.68
CA CYS A 92 -3.91 6.40 -10.35
C CYS A 92 -4.96 7.31 -11.00
N GLU A 93 -5.32 7.07 -12.27
CA GLU A 93 -6.40 7.82 -12.92
C GLU A 93 -7.74 7.59 -12.22
N TRP A 94 -8.09 6.32 -11.96
CA TRP A 94 -9.30 5.96 -11.22
C TRP A 94 -9.34 6.56 -9.82
N SER A 95 -8.23 6.51 -9.10
CA SER A 95 -8.11 7.10 -7.77
C SER A 95 -8.33 8.61 -7.77
N THR A 96 -7.74 9.32 -8.73
CA THR A 96 -7.95 10.77 -8.88
C THR A 96 -9.42 11.10 -9.08
N ILE A 97 -10.13 10.32 -9.89
CA ILE A 97 -11.56 10.47 -10.12
C ILE A 97 -12.34 10.23 -8.81
N ILE A 98 -12.16 9.06 -8.19
CA ILE A 98 -13.01 8.66 -7.07
C ILE A 98 -12.76 9.51 -5.81
N ASN A 99 -11.50 9.84 -5.52
CA ASN A 99 -11.17 10.79 -4.46
C ASN A 99 -11.70 12.18 -4.78
N GLY A 100 -11.54 12.63 -6.02
CA GLY A 100 -12.04 13.93 -6.47
C GLY A 100 -13.55 14.02 -6.35
N VAL A 101 -14.30 13.03 -6.82
CA VAL A 101 -15.76 12.99 -6.68
C VAL A 101 -16.16 12.94 -5.21
N PHE A 102 -15.51 12.10 -4.41
CA PHE A 102 -15.91 11.91 -3.02
C PHE A 102 -15.61 13.13 -2.15
N TRP A 103 -14.35 13.58 -2.13
CA TRP A 103 -13.90 14.63 -1.22
C TRP A 103 -14.21 16.06 -1.71
N HIS A 104 -14.17 16.30 -3.03
CA HIS A 104 -14.39 17.64 -3.56
C HIS A 104 -15.85 17.89 -3.93
N ILE A 105 -16.51 16.92 -4.55
CA ILE A 105 -17.89 17.11 -5.02
C ILE A 105 -18.89 16.75 -3.91
N ILE A 106 -18.84 15.53 -3.36
CA ILE A 106 -19.84 15.07 -2.39
C ILE A 106 -19.65 15.77 -1.04
N GLU A 107 -18.46 15.71 -0.44
CA GLU A 107 -18.19 16.30 0.88
C GLU A 107 -17.91 17.82 0.78
N GLY A 108 -17.22 18.26 -0.25
CA GLY A 108 -16.82 19.66 -0.43
C GLY A 108 -17.86 20.52 -1.11
N GLY A 109 -18.92 19.96 -1.70
CA GLY A 109 -19.99 20.69 -2.39
C GLY A 109 -19.52 21.49 -3.64
N ASN A 110 -18.42 21.08 -4.27
CA ASN A 110 -17.89 21.72 -5.47
C ASN A 110 -18.43 21.02 -6.73
N ASP A 111 -18.48 21.73 -7.85
CA ASP A 111 -18.89 21.17 -9.15
C ASP A 111 -17.75 20.37 -9.83
N LYS A 112 -16.50 20.62 -9.43
CA LYS A 112 -15.30 20.03 -10.02
C LYS A 112 -14.30 19.62 -8.97
N PHE A 113 -13.46 18.63 -9.30
CA PHE A 113 -12.32 18.25 -8.48
C PHE A 113 -11.02 18.85 -9.00
N LYS A 114 -10.13 19.18 -8.07
CA LYS A 114 -8.84 19.81 -8.35
C LYS A 114 -7.75 18.77 -8.59
N ILE A 115 -6.90 19.05 -9.58
CA ILE A 115 -5.76 18.21 -9.97
C ILE A 115 -4.49 19.04 -9.80
N ASP A 116 -3.60 18.59 -8.91
CA ASP A 116 -2.32 19.19 -8.56
C ASP A 116 -1.33 18.13 -8.07
N LEU A 117 -0.16 18.53 -7.59
CA LEU A 117 0.84 17.60 -7.05
C LEU A 117 0.34 16.83 -5.83
N PHE A 118 -0.49 17.45 -4.99
CA PHE A 118 -1.04 16.78 -3.82
C PHE A 118 -2.01 15.67 -4.22
N SER A 119 -2.87 15.92 -5.20
CA SER A 119 -3.76 14.89 -5.75
C SER A 119 -2.98 13.77 -6.44
N ALA A 120 -1.84 14.07 -7.09
CA ALA A 120 -0.97 13.05 -7.69
C ALA A 120 -0.32 12.14 -6.63
N ILE A 121 0.17 12.71 -5.51
CA ILE A 121 0.68 11.92 -4.38
C ILE A 121 -0.42 11.01 -3.80
N ASN A 122 -1.63 11.53 -3.63
CA ASN A 122 -2.76 10.71 -3.16
C ASN A 122 -3.12 9.59 -4.14
N ALA A 123 -2.96 9.82 -5.45
CA ALA A 123 -3.15 8.78 -6.45
C ALA A 123 -2.09 7.67 -6.36
N ASP A 124 -0.82 8.02 -6.15
CA ASP A 124 0.25 7.06 -5.91
C ASP A 124 0.00 6.25 -4.62
N PHE A 125 -0.48 6.87 -3.55
CA PHE A 125 -0.88 6.16 -2.32
C PHE A 125 -2.00 5.17 -2.54
N ALA A 126 -3.00 5.55 -3.29
CA ALA A 126 -4.10 4.64 -3.62
C ALA A 126 -3.62 3.49 -4.53
N ALA A 127 -2.69 3.74 -5.45
CA ALA A 127 -2.05 2.67 -6.21
C ALA A 127 -1.27 1.71 -5.29
N ALA A 128 -0.58 2.22 -4.24
CA ALA A 128 0.08 1.37 -3.25
C ALA A 128 -0.88 0.38 -2.59
N VAL A 129 -2.11 0.78 -2.28
CA VAL A 129 -3.14 -0.12 -1.70
C VAL A 129 -3.31 -1.37 -2.57
N ILE A 130 -3.55 -1.16 -3.86
CA ILE A 130 -3.80 -2.26 -4.79
C ILE A 130 -2.56 -3.12 -5.02
N LEU A 131 -1.39 -2.50 -5.09
CA LEU A 131 -0.15 -3.24 -5.29
C LEU A 131 0.19 -4.10 -4.07
N ILE A 132 -0.11 -3.64 -2.85
CA ILE A 132 0.05 -4.42 -1.63
C ILE A 132 -0.93 -5.61 -1.61
N SER A 133 -2.19 -5.41 -1.92
CA SER A 133 -3.16 -6.51 -1.96
C SER A 133 -2.88 -7.49 -3.11
N TYR A 134 -2.39 -6.99 -4.27
CA TYR A 134 -1.93 -7.83 -5.37
C TYR A 134 -0.77 -8.74 -4.95
N CYS A 135 0.16 -8.27 -4.11
CA CYS A 135 1.24 -9.10 -3.57
C CYS A 135 0.73 -10.39 -2.91
N VAL A 136 -0.41 -10.34 -2.22
CA VAL A 136 -1.00 -11.52 -1.57
C VAL A 136 -1.40 -12.59 -2.58
N VAL A 137 -1.86 -12.17 -3.75
CA VAL A 137 -2.37 -13.04 -4.82
C VAL A 137 -1.46 -13.08 -6.05
N LEU A 138 -0.22 -12.64 -5.91
CA LEU A 138 0.79 -12.61 -6.96
C LEU A 138 0.90 -13.96 -7.68
N GLY A 139 0.84 -13.95 -9.00
CA GLY A 139 0.93 -15.14 -9.82
C GLY A 139 -0.29 -16.06 -9.80
N LYS A 140 -1.37 -15.71 -9.09
CA LYS A 140 -2.61 -16.50 -8.99
C LYS A 140 -3.80 -15.87 -9.72
N ILE A 141 -3.70 -14.62 -10.15
CA ILE A 141 -4.77 -13.90 -10.84
C ILE A 141 -4.27 -13.35 -12.19
N SER A 142 -5.18 -13.29 -13.16
CA SER A 142 -4.91 -12.71 -14.47
C SER A 142 -4.91 -11.17 -14.39
N ILE A 143 -4.36 -10.51 -15.43
CA ILE A 143 -4.36 -9.04 -15.52
C ILE A 143 -5.79 -8.47 -15.54
N LEU A 144 -6.76 -9.19 -16.11
CA LEU A 144 -8.16 -8.78 -16.10
C LEU A 144 -8.74 -8.86 -14.67
N GLN A 145 -8.45 -9.93 -13.95
CA GLN A 145 -8.85 -10.07 -12.54
C GLN A 145 -8.21 -8.98 -11.67
N LEU A 146 -6.93 -8.63 -11.90
CA LEU A 146 -6.24 -7.56 -11.20
C LEU A 146 -6.90 -6.19 -11.45
N LEU A 147 -7.26 -5.90 -12.71
CA LEU A 147 -7.94 -4.66 -13.08
C LEU A 147 -9.28 -4.53 -12.35
N VAL A 148 -10.11 -5.58 -12.40
CA VAL A 148 -11.42 -5.58 -11.74
C VAL A 148 -11.28 -5.48 -10.22
N MET A 149 -10.34 -6.23 -9.64
CA MET A 149 -10.03 -6.18 -8.21
C MET A 149 -9.65 -4.75 -7.80
N GLY A 150 -8.75 -4.11 -8.54
CA GLY A 150 -8.27 -2.76 -8.22
C GLY A 150 -9.35 -1.69 -8.31
N VAL A 151 -10.23 -1.75 -9.33
CA VAL A 151 -11.34 -0.79 -9.45
C VAL A 151 -12.29 -0.88 -8.25
N ILE A 152 -12.60 -2.08 -7.78
CA ILE A 152 -13.48 -2.29 -6.62
C ILE A 152 -12.78 -1.90 -5.33
N GLU A 153 -11.55 -2.37 -5.15
CA GLU A 153 -10.78 -2.12 -3.94
C GLU A 153 -10.60 -0.65 -3.66
N LEU A 154 -10.28 0.16 -4.69
CA LEU A 154 -10.13 1.61 -4.53
C LEU A 154 -11.42 2.30 -4.10
N ALA A 155 -12.57 1.88 -4.61
CA ALA A 155 -13.85 2.43 -4.17
C ALA A 155 -14.10 2.19 -2.68
N VAL A 156 -13.81 0.97 -2.22
CA VAL A 156 -13.94 0.61 -0.80
C VAL A 156 -12.87 1.27 0.07
N TYR A 157 -11.64 1.41 -0.46
CA TYR A 157 -10.56 2.14 0.21
C TYR A 157 -10.92 3.60 0.49
N VAL A 158 -11.46 4.30 -0.50
CA VAL A 158 -11.90 5.70 -0.32
C VAL A 158 -13.02 5.80 0.72
N LEU A 159 -13.98 4.88 0.70
CA LEU A 159 -15.02 4.80 1.73
C LEU A 159 -14.43 4.55 3.12
N ASN A 160 -13.49 3.61 3.27
CA ASN A 160 -12.81 3.35 4.52
C ASN A 160 -12.03 4.58 5.02
N SER A 161 -11.30 5.24 4.14
CA SER A 161 -10.55 6.46 4.45
C SER A 161 -11.48 7.58 4.92
N TRP A 162 -12.62 7.75 4.26
CA TRP A 162 -13.62 8.71 4.70
C TRP A 162 -14.18 8.41 6.10
N ILE A 163 -14.51 7.15 6.39
CA ILE A 163 -14.96 6.77 7.73
C ILE A 163 -13.86 7.07 8.78
N CYS A 164 -12.61 6.70 8.48
CA CYS A 164 -11.51 6.90 9.41
C CYS A 164 -11.19 8.39 9.65
N PHE A 165 -11.04 9.18 8.58
CA PHE A 165 -10.63 10.57 8.70
C PHE A 165 -11.79 11.53 8.99
N ALA A 166 -12.93 11.41 8.28
CA ALA A 166 -14.02 12.36 8.41
C ALA A 166 -14.99 12.03 9.56
N LYS A 167 -15.18 10.76 9.92
CA LYS A 167 -16.13 10.36 10.97
C LYS A 167 -15.46 10.03 12.29
N LEU A 168 -14.29 9.36 12.27
CA LEU A 168 -13.54 9.04 13.49
C LEU A 168 -12.47 10.09 13.82
N GLY A 169 -12.05 10.91 12.86
CA GLY A 169 -11.05 11.97 13.09
C GLY A 169 -9.67 11.43 13.49
N ILE A 170 -9.26 10.28 12.95
CA ILE A 170 -7.96 9.68 13.31
C ILE A 170 -6.79 10.48 12.75
N SER A 171 -5.63 10.32 13.40
CA SER A 171 -4.33 10.71 12.86
C SER A 171 -3.61 9.48 12.31
N ASP A 172 -3.41 9.41 10.99
CA ASP A 172 -2.75 8.27 10.31
C ASP A 172 -1.90 8.78 9.15
N ILE A 173 -0.89 9.61 9.46
CA ILE A 173 -0.14 10.36 8.45
C ILE A 173 0.68 9.47 7.52
N GLY A 174 1.33 8.42 8.01
CA GLY A 174 2.02 7.40 7.22
C GLY A 174 1.11 6.24 6.81
N ALA A 175 -0.21 6.39 6.98
CA ALA A 175 -1.27 5.52 6.45
C ALA A 175 -1.14 4.03 6.79
N SER A 176 -0.61 3.70 7.99
CA SER A 176 -0.48 2.29 8.38
C SER A 176 -1.83 1.62 8.56
N ILE A 177 -2.83 2.33 9.10
CA ILE A 177 -4.19 1.81 9.26
C ILE A 177 -4.91 1.84 7.91
N THR A 178 -4.95 2.99 7.24
CA THR A 178 -5.81 3.20 6.08
C THR A 178 -5.27 2.57 4.80
N ILE A 179 -3.95 2.45 4.61
CA ILE A 179 -3.34 1.80 3.44
C ILE A 179 -2.86 0.38 3.78
N HIS A 180 -1.87 0.26 4.66
CA HIS A 180 -1.16 -1.00 4.86
C HIS A 180 -2.04 -2.09 5.49
N MET A 181 -2.77 -1.77 6.55
CA MET A 181 -3.72 -2.69 7.18
C MET A 181 -4.87 -3.02 6.25
N PHE A 182 -5.47 -2.01 5.59
CA PHE A 182 -6.57 -2.19 4.65
C PHE A 182 -6.17 -3.16 3.53
N ALA A 183 -5.10 -2.87 2.80
CA ALA A 183 -4.65 -3.66 1.66
C ALA A 183 -4.28 -5.10 2.04
N ALA A 184 -3.61 -5.28 3.19
CA ALA A 184 -3.24 -6.60 3.65
C ALA A 184 -4.46 -7.48 3.93
N TYR A 185 -5.44 -6.98 4.67
CA TYR A 185 -6.64 -7.75 5.00
C TYR A 185 -7.58 -7.91 3.80
N PHE A 186 -7.65 -6.94 2.89
CA PHE A 186 -8.37 -7.08 1.63
C PHE A 186 -7.76 -8.23 0.80
N GLY A 187 -6.46 -8.23 0.56
CA GLY A 187 -5.75 -9.29 -0.16
C GLY A 187 -5.92 -10.67 0.50
N LEU A 188 -5.88 -10.73 1.85
CA LEU A 188 -6.14 -11.97 2.60
C LEU A 188 -7.58 -12.47 2.41
N GLY A 189 -8.55 -11.57 2.33
CA GLY A 189 -9.94 -11.90 1.99
C GLY A 189 -10.04 -12.51 0.60
N VAL A 190 -9.39 -11.89 -0.39
CA VAL A 190 -9.35 -12.39 -1.78
C VAL A 190 -8.70 -13.77 -1.86
N THR A 191 -7.48 -13.93 -1.30
CA THR A 191 -6.75 -15.21 -1.39
C THR A 191 -7.48 -16.35 -0.68
N ARG A 192 -8.26 -16.06 0.38
CA ARG A 192 -9.08 -17.06 1.07
C ARG A 192 -10.12 -17.67 0.16
N VAL A 193 -10.74 -16.88 -0.72
CA VAL A 193 -11.74 -17.32 -1.69
C VAL A 193 -11.10 -18.02 -2.89
N LEU A 194 -9.92 -17.53 -3.32
CA LEU A 194 -9.18 -18.11 -4.45
C LEU A 194 -8.43 -19.41 -4.08
N HIS A 195 -8.41 -19.77 -2.79
CA HIS A 195 -7.71 -20.97 -2.34
C HIS A 195 -8.16 -22.21 -3.13
N SER A 196 -7.18 -22.97 -3.63
CA SER A 196 -7.38 -24.31 -4.18
C SER A 196 -6.24 -25.22 -3.71
N ARG A 197 -6.52 -26.52 -3.55
CA ARG A 197 -5.50 -27.49 -3.17
C ARG A 197 -4.40 -27.62 -4.23
N ASP A 198 -4.77 -27.44 -5.50
CA ASP A 198 -3.85 -27.57 -6.62
C ASP A 198 -2.88 -26.37 -6.74
N SER A 199 -3.18 -25.25 -6.11
CA SER A 199 -2.27 -24.11 -6.04
C SER A 199 -1.29 -24.19 -4.86
N GLU A 200 -1.60 -24.98 -3.83
CA GLU A 200 -0.69 -25.21 -2.70
C GLU A 200 0.49 -26.09 -3.13
N GLY A 201 1.72 -25.61 -2.90
CA GLY A 201 2.93 -26.36 -3.25
C GLY A 201 3.20 -26.45 -4.75
N ASN A 202 2.68 -25.52 -5.55
CA ASN A 202 2.98 -25.43 -6.98
C ASN A 202 4.51 -25.27 -7.16
N GLY A 203 5.14 -26.19 -7.87
CA GLY A 203 6.60 -26.19 -8.09
C GLY A 203 7.13 -24.96 -8.85
N LYS A 204 6.25 -24.15 -9.47
CA LYS A 204 6.60 -22.88 -10.11
C LYS A 204 6.66 -21.70 -9.13
N GLU A 205 6.11 -21.86 -7.92
CA GLU A 205 6.22 -20.88 -6.85
C GLU A 205 7.60 -20.98 -6.18
N CYS A 206 8.61 -20.58 -6.92
CA CYS A 206 9.99 -20.60 -6.45
C CYS A 206 10.75 -19.37 -6.96
N SER A 207 11.78 -18.97 -6.23
CA SER A 207 12.66 -17.87 -6.64
C SER A 207 13.88 -18.37 -7.43
N SER A 208 14.65 -17.44 -7.96
CA SER A 208 15.99 -17.67 -8.49
C SER A 208 16.94 -16.60 -8.00
N TYR A 209 18.24 -16.88 -8.04
CA TYR A 209 19.26 -15.92 -7.58
C TYR A 209 19.15 -14.54 -8.25
N HIS A 210 18.93 -14.50 -9.56
CA HIS A 210 18.81 -13.23 -10.27
C HIS A 210 17.53 -12.47 -9.88
N ASN A 211 16.42 -13.18 -9.77
CA ASN A 211 15.15 -12.60 -9.33
C ASN A 211 15.25 -12.05 -7.90
N ASP A 212 15.92 -12.79 -7.02
CA ASP A 212 16.15 -12.37 -5.64
C ASP A 212 16.99 -11.09 -5.54
N VAL A 213 17.97 -10.90 -6.45
CA VAL A 213 18.76 -9.66 -6.54
C VAL A 213 17.89 -8.50 -6.98
N PHE A 214 17.03 -8.66 -7.99
CA PHE A 214 16.08 -7.60 -8.39
C PHE A 214 15.12 -7.25 -7.25
N CYS A 215 14.62 -8.25 -6.54
CA CYS A 215 13.77 -8.05 -5.39
C CYS A 215 14.48 -7.27 -4.26
N LEU A 216 15.75 -7.57 -4.00
CA LEU A 216 16.56 -6.82 -3.03
C LEU A 216 16.77 -5.35 -3.47
N VAL A 217 16.99 -5.11 -4.75
CA VAL A 217 17.06 -3.74 -5.30
C VAL A 217 15.75 -2.99 -5.06
N GLY A 218 14.59 -3.63 -5.33
CA GLY A 218 13.28 -3.06 -5.02
C GLY A 218 13.11 -2.73 -3.53
N THR A 219 13.55 -3.64 -2.66
CA THR A 219 13.57 -3.41 -1.20
C THR A 219 14.37 -2.15 -0.85
N ILE A 220 15.56 -1.97 -1.43
CA ILE A 220 16.43 -0.81 -1.16
C ILE A 220 15.75 0.49 -1.62
N PHE A 221 15.12 0.50 -2.82
CA PHE A 221 14.36 1.67 -3.27
C PHE A 221 13.24 2.02 -2.30
N LEU A 222 12.45 1.07 -1.87
CA LEU A 222 11.38 1.28 -0.89
C LEU A 222 11.95 1.79 0.44
N TRP A 223 13.05 1.23 0.91
CA TRP A 223 13.69 1.58 2.17
C TRP A 223 14.20 3.03 2.17
N LEU A 224 14.87 3.43 1.09
CA LEU A 224 15.47 4.78 0.99
C LEU A 224 14.42 5.90 0.99
N TYR A 225 13.28 5.67 0.32
CA TYR A 225 12.26 6.70 0.13
C TYR A 225 11.09 6.61 1.12
N TRP A 226 11.06 5.63 2.02
CA TRP A 226 9.99 5.48 3.00
C TRP A 226 9.78 6.70 3.91
N PRO A 227 10.81 7.44 4.36
CA PRO A 227 10.61 8.67 5.09
C PRO A 227 9.79 9.71 4.34
N SER A 228 9.97 9.83 3.02
CA SER A 228 9.13 10.70 2.17
C SER A 228 7.70 10.18 2.07
N PHE A 229 7.50 8.88 1.93
CA PHE A 229 6.17 8.27 1.91
C PHE A 229 5.37 8.62 3.18
N ASN A 230 5.94 8.44 4.36
CA ASN A 230 5.25 8.77 5.60
C ASN A 230 5.04 10.29 5.80
N ALA A 231 5.88 11.15 5.21
CA ALA A 231 5.89 12.59 5.50
C ALA A 231 5.20 13.46 4.44
N CYS A 232 4.93 12.96 3.23
CA CYS A 232 4.50 13.80 2.11
C CYS A 232 3.11 14.41 2.26
N LEU A 233 2.23 13.86 3.08
CA LEU A 233 0.91 14.42 3.37
C LEU A 233 0.89 15.38 4.57
N THR A 234 2.01 15.59 5.25
CA THR A 234 2.08 16.58 6.33
C THR A 234 2.02 18.00 5.75
N THR A 235 1.20 18.85 6.34
CA THR A 235 1.03 20.25 5.93
C THR A 235 1.92 21.21 6.71
N ASP A 236 2.40 20.81 7.90
CA ASP A 236 3.25 21.56 8.79
C ASP A 236 4.70 21.07 8.73
N ASP A 237 5.66 22.00 8.60
CA ASP A 237 7.08 21.68 8.47
C ASP A 237 7.69 21.04 9.73
N VAL A 238 7.24 21.43 10.93
CA VAL A 238 7.70 20.84 12.19
C VAL A 238 7.24 19.38 12.30
N MET A 239 5.99 19.14 11.95
CA MET A 239 5.41 17.79 11.89
C MET A 239 6.12 16.94 10.83
N ARG A 240 6.37 17.50 9.64
CA ARG A 240 7.08 16.82 8.55
C ARG A 240 8.49 16.40 8.98
N HIS A 241 9.24 17.31 9.60
CA HIS A 241 10.58 17.03 10.11
C HIS A 241 10.55 15.87 11.12
N ARG A 242 9.60 15.90 12.06
CA ARG A 242 9.41 14.84 13.05
C ARG A 242 9.08 13.50 12.38
N THR A 243 8.19 13.51 11.42
CA THR A 243 7.76 12.31 10.68
C THR A 243 8.93 11.66 9.94
N VAL A 244 9.73 12.45 9.22
CA VAL A 244 10.95 11.95 8.54
C VAL A 244 11.91 11.33 9.55
N THR A 245 12.19 12.04 10.65
CA THR A 245 13.13 11.58 11.70
C THR A 245 12.65 10.29 12.36
N ASN A 246 11.38 10.23 12.77
CA ASN A 246 10.80 9.05 13.39
C ASN A 246 10.80 7.84 12.44
N THR A 247 10.44 8.04 11.17
CA THR A 247 10.47 6.99 10.17
C THR A 247 11.88 6.44 9.96
N TYR A 248 12.87 7.35 9.82
CA TYR A 248 14.26 6.95 9.63
C TYR A 248 14.76 6.07 10.77
N TYR A 249 14.60 6.48 12.04
CA TYR A 249 15.06 5.68 13.18
C TYR A 249 14.28 4.39 13.36
N SER A 250 13.00 4.35 13.05
CA SER A 250 12.20 3.13 13.06
C SER A 250 12.74 2.11 12.04
N MET A 251 13.04 2.55 10.84
CA MET A 251 13.58 1.69 9.79
C MET A 251 14.97 1.15 10.12
N LEU A 252 15.84 1.97 10.74
CA LEU A 252 17.13 1.50 11.25
C LEU A 252 16.95 0.39 12.29
N GLY A 253 16.04 0.58 13.26
CA GLY A 253 15.73 -0.41 14.28
C GLY A 253 15.24 -1.74 13.69
N ALA A 254 14.32 -1.68 12.72
CA ALA A 254 13.82 -2.87 12.04
C ALA A 254 14.93 -3.60 11.27
N CYS A 255 15.76 -2.84 10.54
CA CYS A 255 16.88 -3.41 9.77
C CYS A 255 17.85 -4.18 10.67
N VAL A 256 18.32 -3.57 11.76
CA VAL A 256 19.23 -4.23 12.70
C VAL A 256 18.59 -5.48 13.30
N MET A 257 17.31 -5.40 13.67
CA MET A 257 16.62 -6.51 14.32
C MET A 257 16.43 -7.72 13.40
N VAL A 258 16.11 -7.51 12.11
CA VAL A 258 15.96 -8.65 11.18
C VAL A 258 17.28 -9.37 10.94
N PHE A 259 18.40 -8.64 10.81
CA PHE A 259 19.71 -9.27 10.66
C PHE A 259 20.10 -10.05 11.92
N ALA A 260 19.71 -9.60 13.10
CA ALA A 260 19.94 -10.33 14.34
C ALA A 260 19.06 -11.60 14.42
N LEU A 261 17.80 -11.53 14.06
CA LEU A 261 16.83 -12.62 14.26
C LEU A 261 16.80 -13.64 13.13
N SER A 262 17.01 -13.24 11.87
CA SER A 262 16.83 -14.12 10.71
C SER A 262 17.64 -15.43 10.80
N PRO A 263 18.93 -15.42 11.17
CA PRO A 263 19.72 -16.65 11.27
C PRO A 263 19.32 -17.53 12.47
N MET A 264 18.72 -16.96 13.53
CA MET A 264 18.35 -17.71 14.74
C MET A 264 17.26 -18.77 14.49
N PHE A 265 16.42 -18.55 13.48
CA PHE A 265 15.32 -19.45 13.14
C PHE A 265 15.68 -20.48 12.04
N ARG A 266 16.94 -20.55 11.66
CA ARG A 266 17.44 -21.52 10.69
C ARG A 266 18.48 -22.45 11.33
N ARG A 267 18.35 -23.74 11.11
CA ARG A 267 19.29 -24.73 11.65
C ARG A 267 20.70 -24.59 11.10
N ASP A 268 20.86 -24.04 9.89
CA ASP A 268 22.13 -23.78 9.22
C ASP A 268 22.73 -22.41 9.54
N GLY A 269 22.05 -21.59 10.36
CA GLY A 269 22.48 -20.24 10.76
C GLY A 269 22.58 -19.23 9.62
N LYS A 270 21.97 -19.51 8.45
CA LYS A 270 22.01 -18.62 7.30
C LYS A 270 20.87 -17.59 7.35
N PHE A 271 21.09 -16.45 6.70
CA PHE A 271 20.03 -15.46 6.50
C PHE A 271 18.98 -15.99 5.54
N ASN A 272 17.72 -15.65 5.81
CA ASN A 272 16.62 -15.84 4.87
C ASN A 272 16.37 -14.50 4.16
N LEU A 273 16.46 -14.52 2.83
CA LEU A 273 16.33 -13.28 2.05
C LEU A 273 14.93 -12.68 2.14
N SER A 274 13.87 -13.50 2.17
CA SER A 274 12.49 -13.02 2.36
C SER A 274 12.32 -12.28 3.69
N HIS A 275 13.00 -12.74 4.77
CA HIS A 275 13.02 -12.00 6.03
C HIS A 275 13.68 -10.62 5.85
N VAL A 276 14.87 -10.59 5.23
CA VAL A 276 15.63 -9.34 5.04
C VAL A 276 14.85 -8.36 4.18
N GLN A 277 14.32 -8.81 3.04
CA GLN A 277 13.56 -7.96 2.12
C GLN A 277 12.33 -7.33 2.76
N ASN A 278 11.60 -8.07 3.55
CA ASN A 278 10.34 -7.61 4.11
C ASN A 278 10.48 -6.98 5.51
N ALA A 279 11.21 -7.62 6.42
CA ALA A 279 11.26 -7.13 7.79
C ALA A 279 12.10 -5.84 7.94
N THR A 280 13.03 -5.54 7.00
CA THR A 280 13.70 -4.23 6.97
C THR A 280 12.73 -3.09 6.67
N LEU A 281 11.69 -3.35 5.87
CA LEU A 281 10.65 -2.37 5.52
C LEU A 281 9.57 -2.25 6.61
N ALA A 282 9.40 -3.28 7.44
CA ALA A 282 8.37 -3.30 8.48
C ALA A 282 8.47 -2.12 9.47
N GLY A 283 9.65 -1.55 9.64
CA GLY A 283 9.86 -0.35 10.45
C GLY A 283 9.10 0.87 9.94
N GLY A 284 9.03 1.04 8.62
CA GLY A 284 8.29 2.14 8.00
C GLY A 284 6.78 2.04 8.25
N VAL A 285 6.24 0.82 8.16
CA VAL A 285 4.83 0.55 8.49
C VAL A 285 4.57 0.65 9.99
N ALA A 286 5.46 0.12 10.83
CA ALA A 286 5.28 0.07 12.28
C ALA A 286 5.20 1.46 12.92
N ILE A 287 5.84 2.47 12.33
CA ILE A 287 5.80 3.84 12.84
C ILE A 287 4.74 4.71 12.13
N GLY A 288 4.24 4.33 10.96
CA GLY A 288 3.54 5.22 10.04
C GLY A 288 2.40 6.01 10.68
N THR A 289 1.46 5.36 11.37
CA THR A 289 0.36 6.06 12.06
C THR A 289 0.86 7.01 13.16
N ALA A 290 1.92 6.62 13.88
CA ALA A 290 2.48 7.41 15.00
C ALA A 290 3.66 8.32 14.57
N SER A 291 4.00 8.35 13.29
CA SER A 291 5.22 8.99 12.80
C SER A 291 5.29 10.50 13.05
N ASN A 292 4.15 11.19 13.03
CA ASN A 292 4.04 12.61 13.32
C ASN A 292 3.88 12.92 14.83
N MET A 293 3.68 11.90 15.66
CA MET A 293 3.45 12.06 17.11
C MET A 293 4.76 12.20 17.89
N ILE A 294 4.66 12.62 19.15
CA ILE A 294 5.82 12.80 20.03
C ILE A 294 6.19 11.45 20.68
N VAL A 295 6.74 10.53 19.87
CA VAL A 295 7.21 9.22 20.34
C VAL A 295 8.69 9.22 20.71
N GLN A 296 9.40 10.31 20.46
CA GLN A 296 10.85 10.47 20.59
C GLN A 296 11.68 9.52 19.70
N PRO A 297 12.92 9.87 19.28
CA PRO A 297 13.71 9.02 18.39
C PRO A 297 14.01 7.62 18.93
N TRP A 298 14.22 7.48 20.25
CA TRP A 298 14.44 6.17 20.88
C TRP A 298 13.18 5.30 20.85
N GLY A 299 12.00 5.90 21.03
CA GLY A 299 10.71 5.21 20.93
C GLY A 299 10.43 4.76 19.50
N SER A 300 10.75 5.60 18.52
CA SER A 300 10.66 5.22 17.10
C SER A 300 11.56 4.03 16.76
N MET A 301 12.82 4.03 17.26
CA MET A 301 13.75 2.91 17.08
C MET A 301 13.22 1.63 17.74
N LEU A 302 12.62 1.74 18.93
CA LEU A 302 12.01 0.60 19.62
C LEU A 302 10.82 0.04 18.84
N ILE A 303 9.90 0.91 18.37
CA ILE A 303 8.74 0.51 17.54
C ILE A 303 9.21 -0.21 16.28
N GLY A 304 10.21 0.34 15.59
CA GLY A 304 10.80 -0.31 14.42
C GLY A 304 11.43 -1.66 14.71
N SER A 305 12.18 -1.76 15.80
CA SER A 305 12.79 -3.01 16.24
C SER A 305 11.73 -4.09 16.53
N ILE A 306 10.65 -3.73 17.19
CA ILE A 306 9.52 -4.63 17.44
C ILE A 306 8.84 -5.00 16.12
N GLY A 307 8.62 -4.04 15.20
CA GLY A 307 8.03 -4.28 13.88
C GLY A 307 8.85 -5.26 13.05
N GLY A 308 10.17 -5.08 12.97
CA GLY A 308 11.08 -6.01 12.29
C GLY A 308 11.08 -7.41 12.91
N ALA A 309 11.05 -7.50 14.24
CA ALA A 309 10.93 -8.77 14.96
C ALA A 309 9.59 -9.46 14.66
N MET A 310 8.47 -8.73 14.76
CA MET A 310 7.14 -9.27 14.47
C MET A 310 7.03 -9.77 13.04
N CYS A 311 7.56 -9.04 12.06
CA CYS A 311 7.59 -9.47 10.67
C CYS A 311 8.39 -10.76 10.49
N THR A 312 9.59 -10.85 11.07
CA THR A 312 10.45 -12.05 11.01
C THR A 312 9.75 -13.25 11.63
N LEU A 313 9.18 -13.10 12.82
CA LEU A 313 8.43 -14.16 13.51
C LEU A 313 7.15 -14.55 12.75
N GLY A 314 6.51 -13.57 12.10
CA GLY A 314 5.38 -13.80 11.22
C GLY A 314 5.69 -14.78 10.09
N TYR A 315 6.83 -14.65 9.43
CA TYR A 315 7.28 -15.60 8.41
C TYR A 315 7.53 -16.99 8.97
N VAL A 316 8.10 -17.08 10.16
CA VAL A 316 8.45 -18.36 10.78
C VAL A 316 7.23 -19.13 11.28
N TYR A 317 6.28 -18.44 11.89
CA TYR A 317 5.17 -19.08 12.60
C TYR A 317 3.79 -18.78 12.03
N LEU A 318 3.52 -17.54 11.67
CA LEU A 318 2.17 -17.10 11.34
C LEU A 318 1.81 -17.41 9.88
N SER A 319 2.69 -17.21 8.92
CA SER A 319 2.43 -17.55 7.51
C SER A 319 2.10 -19.04 7.33
N PRO A 320 2.87 -20.00 7.91
CA PRO A 320 2.49 -21.40 7.85
C PRO A 320 1.16 -21.72 8.56
N PHE A 321 0.87 -21.03 9.65
CA PHE A 321 -0.39 -21.18 10.36
C PHE A 321 -1.58 -20.70 9.53
N LEU A 322 -1.50 -19.49 8.94
CA LEU A 322 -2.56 -18.92 8.10
C LEU A 322 -2.82 -19.81 6.87
N GLN A 323 -1.77 -20.28 6.22
CA GLN A 323 -1.89 -21.16 5.07
C GLN A 323 -2.57 -22.50 5.47
N LYS A 324 -2.07 -23.14 6.52
CA LYS A 324 -2.54 -24.47 6.92
C LYS A 324 -3.96 -24.45 7.52
N HIS A 325 -4.25 -23.53 8.42
CA HIS A 325 -5.47 -23.54 9.22
C HIS A 325 -6.55 -22.58 8.67
N CYS A 326 -6.16 -21.42 8.15
CA CYS A 326 -7.09 -20.41 7.63
C CYS A 326 -7.30 -20.53 6.12
N LYS A 327 -6.50 -21.35 5.42
CA LYS A 327 -6.54 -21.45 3.94
C LYS A 327 -6.28 -20.10 3.26
N MET A 328 -5.41 -19.30 3.86
CA MET A 328 -4.96 -18.02 3.34
C MET A 328 -3.51 -18.19 2.88
N HIS A 329 -3.32 -18.32 1.57
CA HIS A 329 -2.00 -18.44 0.96
C HIS A 329 -1.52 -17.06 0.53
N ASP A 330 -0.70 -16.43 1.35
CA ASP A 330 -0.08 -15.12 1.16
C ASP A 330 1.29 -15.30 0.48
N VAL A 331 1.35 -15.05 -0.83
CA VAL A 331 2.53 -15.34 -1.65
C VAL A 331 3.77 -14.54 -1.24
N CYS A 332 3.58 -13.27 -0.90
CA CYS A 332 4.69 -12.37 -0.57
C CYS A 332 4.90 -12.18 0.93
N GLY A 333 4.01 -12.69 1.78
CA GLY A 333 4.06 -12.43 3.22
C GLY A 333 3.59 -11.02 3.61
N VAL A 334 2.61 -10.50 2.89
CA VAL A 334 2.02 -9.17 3.09
C VAL A 334 1.45 -9.02 4.51
N HIS A 335 0.88 -10.09 5.06
CA HIS A 335 0.44 -10.07 6.44
C HIS A 335 1.57 -9.72 7.41
N ASN A 336 2.76 -10.27 7.18
CA ASN A 336 3.91 -10.06 8.07
C ASN A 336 4.51 -8.66 7.92
N LEU A 337 4.62 -8.16 6.66
CA LEU A 337 5.20 -6.86 6.37
C LEU A 337 4.23 -5.71 6.66
N HIS A 338 2.94 -5.86 6.34
CA HIS A 338 1.98 -4.76 6.39
C HIS A 338 0.98 -4.90 7.54
N ALA A 339 0.26 -6.02 7.68
CA ALA A 339 -0.80 -6.14 8.69
C ALA A 339 -0.27 -6.09 10.11
N LEU A 340 0.74 -6.91 10.46
CA LEU A 340 1.31 -6.97 11.81
C LEU A 340 1.95 -5.63 12.23
N PRO A 341 2.84 -5.01 11.42
CA PRO A 341 3.42 -3.73 11.77
C PRO A 341 2.39 -2.60 11.79
N ALA A 342 1.36 -2.62 10.93
CA ALA A 342 0.28 -1.64 10.97
C ALA A 342 -0.55 -1.76 12.26
N PHE A 343 -0.80 -2.97 12.73
CA PHE A 343 -1.46 -3.19 14.02
C PHE A 343 -0.62 -2.61 15.18
N LEU A 344 0.70 -2.86 15.17
CA LEU A 344 1.63 -2.25 16.12
C LEU A 344 1.59 -0.71 16.03
N SER A 345 1.56 -0.16 14.82
CA SER A 345 1.49 1.30 14.58
C SER A 345 0.22 1.91 15.15
N GLY A 346 -0.93 1.27 14.94
CA GLY A 346 -2.20 1.70 15.51
C GLY A 346 -2.19 1.69 17.04
N ILE A 347 -1.62 0.66 17.67
CA ILE A 347 -1.45 0.61 19.14
C ILE A 347 -0.50 1.73 19.60
N ALA A 348 0.64 1.90 18.94
CA ALA A 348 1.61 2.93 19.29
C ALA A 348 0.99 4.33 19.17
N SER A 349 0.17 4.57 18.15
CA SER A 349 -0.55 5.83 17.96
C SER A 349 -1.60 6.07 19.05
N ALA A 350 -2.32 5.03 19.46
CA ALA A 350 -3.29 5.13 20.56
C ALA A 350 -2.60 5.46 21.90
N ILE A 351 -1.45 4.83 22.19
CA ILE A 351 -0.64 5.15 23.38
C ILE A 351 -0.12 6.59 23.30
N ALA A 352 0.48 6.97 22.16
CA ALA A 352 1.01 8.33 21.97
C ALA A 352 -0.10 9.39 22.10
N SER A 353 -1.27 9.15 21.52
CA SER A 353 -2.43 10.03 21.65
C SER A 353 -2.91 10.18 23.10
N SER A 354 -2.94 9.09 23.87
CA SER A 354 -3.38 9.12 25.27
C SER A 354 -2.44 9.92 26.17
N LEU A 355 -1.18 10.10 25.76
CA LEU A 355 -0.14 10.83 26.50
C LEU A 355 0.07 12.26 25.96
N ALA A 356 -0.67 12.67 24.93
CA ALA A 356 -0.56 13.99 24.31
C ALA A 356 -1.14 15.11 25.20
N ALA A 357 -0.81 16.35 24.87
CA ALA A 357 -1.41 17.54 25.53
C ALA A 357 -2.93 17.59 25.22
N ALA A 358 -3.67 18.21 26.15
CA ALA A 358 -5.14 18.23 26.07
C ALA A 358 -5.69 18.99 24.85
N ASP A 359 -4.90 19.89 24.27
CA ASP A 359 -5.23 20.75 23.14
C ASP A 359 -4.68 20.24 21.79
N GLU A 360 -3.99 19.08 21.78
CA GLU A 360 -3.32 18.55 20.56
C GLU A 360 -4.35 18.12 19.50
N TYR A 361 -5.53 17.67 19.88
CA TYR A 361 -6.53 17.07 18.98
C TYR A 361 -7.83 17.88 18.87
N GLY A 362 -7.78 19.19 19.07
CA GLY A 362 -8.94 20.07 18.96
C GLY A 362 -10.03 19.71 19.99
N ASP A 363 -11.24 19.36 19.52
CA ASP A 363 -12.36 19.05 20.40
C ASP A 363 -12.27 17.65 21.05
N ALA A 364 -11.42 16.76 20.55
CA ALA A 364 -11.24 15.42 21.11
C ALA A 364 -10.25 15.42 22.27
N THR A 365 -10.62 14.80 23.39
CA THR A 365 -9.67 14.55 24.49
C THR A 365 -8.64 13.51 24.07
N PRO A 366 -7.43 13.48 24.67
CA PRO A 366 -6.42 12.47 24.42
C PRO A 366 -6.92 11.02 24.49
N SER A 367 -7.78 10.72 25.48
CA SER A 367 -8.39 9.39 25.63
C SER A 367 -9.41 9.09 24.53
N GLN A 368 -10.18 10.06 24.08
CA GLN A 368 -11.10 9.88 22.96
C GLN A 368 -10.33 9.64 21.67
N GLN A 369 -9.27 10.41 21.40
CA GLN A 369 -8.42 10.21 20.25
C GLN A 369 -7.79 8.82 20.26
N ALA A 370 -7.28 8.35 21.39
CA ALA A 370 -6.77 6.98 21.53
C ALA A 370 -7.84 5.93 21.21
N GLY A 371 -9.08 6.15 21.67
CA GLY A 371 -10.22 5.31 21.35
C GLY A 371 -10.55 5.28 19.85
N PHE A 372 -10.50 6.43 19.19
CA PHE A 372 -10.74 6.53 17.74
C PHE A 372 -9.65 5.82 16.94
N GLN A 373 -8.36 5.90 17.34
CA GLN A 373 -7.27 5.15 16.71
C GLN A 373 -7.54 3.62 16.77
N VAL A 374 -7.94 3.11 17.93
CA VAL A 374 -8.29 1.69 18.09
C VAL A 374 -9.53 1.32 17.28
N ALA A 375 -10.57 2.13 17.32
CA ALA A 375 -11.80 1.89 16.57
C ALA A 375 -11.53 1.79 15.06
N ALA A 376 -10.71 2.70 14.51
CA ALA A 376 -10.35 2.71 13.10
C ALA A 376 -9.62 1.43 12.67
N MET A 377 -8.78 0.85 13.52
CA MET A 377 -8.13 -0.43 13.22
C MET A 377 -9.16 -1.54 12.96
N PHE A 378 -10.14 -1.70 13.86
CA PHE A 378 -11.16 -2.74 13.74
C PHE A 378 -12.14 -2.47 12.59
N VAL A 379 -12.52 -1.21 12.37
CA VAL A 379 -13.34 -0.79 11.21
C VAL A 379 -12.63 -1.14 9.91
N THR A 380 -11.36 -0.78 9.79
CA THR A 380 -10.54 -1.05 8.61
C THR A 380 -10.41 -2.56 8.35
N ILE A 381 -10.10 -3.36 9.38
CA ILE A 381 -10.01 -4.83 9.26
C ILE A 381 -11.36 -5.40 8.80
N GLY A 382 -12.47 -4.97 9.40
CA GLY A 382 -13.81 -5.46 9.06
C GLY A 382 -14.20 -5.14 7.61
N ILE A 383 -14.03 -3.88 7.20
CA ILE A 383 -14.37 -3.43 5.84
C ILE A 383 -13.49 -4.13 4.80
N SER A 384 -12.17 -4.15 5.01
CA SER A 384 -11.23 -4.69 4.04
C SER A 384 -11.37 -6.21 3.87
N LEU A 385 -11.48 -6.96 4.97
CA LEU A 385 -11.62 -8.41 4.91
C LEU A 385 -12.94 -8.81 4.24
N LEU A 386 -14.05 -8.17 4.61
CA LEU A 386 -15.37 -8.46 4.01
C LEU A 386 -15.39 -8.13 2.53
N SER A 387 -14.94 -6.93 2.15
CA SER A 387 -14.91 -6.52 0.75
C SER A 387 -13.92 -7.35 -0.08
N GLY A 388 -12.78 -7.74 0.50
CA GLY A 388 -11.84 -8.67 -0.13
C GLY A 388 -12.46 -10.05 -0.42
N ILE A 389 -13.21 -10.62 0.53
CA ILE A 389 -13.96 -11.86 0.33
C ILE A 389 -14.98 -11.71 -0.81
N LEU A 390 -15.78 -10.66 -0.80
CA LEU A 390 -16.79 -10.40 -1.84
C LEU A 390 -16.14 -10.22 -3.22
N THR A 391 -15.05 -9.46 -3.28
CA THR A 391 -14.28 -9.27 -4.51
C THR A 391 -13.67 -10.59 -5.00
N GLY A 392 -13.15 -11.42 -4.10
CA GLY A 392 -12.64 -12.74 -4.43
C GLY A 392 -13.68 -13.65 -5.10
N PHE A 393 -14.93 -13.63 -4.62
CA PHE A 393 -16.03 -14.35 -5.27
C PHE A 393 -16.36 -13.78 -6.65
N LEU A 394 -16.34 -12.47 -6.80
CA LEU A 394 -16.63 -11.82 -8.07
C LEU A 394 -15.58 -12.16 -9.12
N ILE A 395 -14.28 -11.94 -8.83
CA ILE A 395 -13.21 -12.17 -9.82
C ILE A 395 -12.99 -13.66 -10.15
N LYS A 396 -13.58 -14.58 -9.36
CA LYS A 396 -13.59 -16.01 -9.63
C LYS A 396 -14.57 -16.40 -10.73
N LEU A 397 -15.50 -15.52 -11.11
CA LEU A 397 -16.46 -15.79 -12.18
C LEU A 397 -15.72 -15.96 -13.52
N TRP A 398 -16.21 -16.88 -14.35
CA TRP A 398 -15.61 -17.24 -15.62
C TRP A 398 -15.42 -16.05 -16.59
N ILE A 399 -16.28 -15.03 -16.51
CA ILE A 399 -16.21 -13.83 -17.35
C ILE A 399 -14.94 -13.01 -17.13
N PHE A 400 -14.26 -13.17 -15.99
CA PHE A 400 -13.02 -12.49 -15.65
C PHE A 400 -11.77 -13.35 -15.94
N GLU A 401 -11.92 -14.39 -16.74
CA GLU A 401 -10.82 -15.23 -17.24
C GLU A 401 -9.89 -15.72 -16.12
N PRO A 402 -10.40 -16.46 -15.09
CA PRO A 402 -9.57 -16.94 -14.00
C PRO A 402 -8.46 -17.85 -14.49
N MET A 403 -7.27 -17.71 -13.92
CA MET A 403 -6.11 -18.52 -14.29
C MET A 403 -6.32 -19.99 -13.93
N SER A 404 -5.93 -20.89 -14.83
CA SER A 404 -5.77 -22.32 -14.52
C SER A 404 -4.51 -22.54 -13.69
N THR A 405 -4.45 -23.64 -12.93
CA THR A 405 -3.28 -24.01 -12.12
C THR A 405 -1.98 -24.09 -12.94
N ARG A 406 -2.08 -24.50 -14.23
CA ARG A 406 -0.93 -24.53 -15.15
C ARG A 406 -0.35 -23.15 -15.42
N GLN A 407 -1.18 -22.12 -15.48
CA GLN A 407 -0.81 -20.73 -15.79
C GLN A 407 -0.27 -19.97 -14.57
N MET A 408 -0.55 -20.47 -13.36
CA MET A 408 -0.11 -19.82 -12.14
C MET A 408 1.42 -19.79 -12.06
N PHE A 409 1.94 -18.63 -11.62
CA PHE A 409 3.38 -18.38 -11.39
C PHE A 409 4.25 -18.55 -12.66
N ASP A 410 3.69 -18.32 -13.86
CA ASP A 410 4.38 -18.52 -15.13
C ASP A 410 3.98 -17.48 -16.17
N ASP A 411 4.99 -16.90 -16.83
CA ASP A 411 4.83 -15.89 -17.88
C ASP A 411 4.58 -16.47 -19.28
N GLU A 412 4.82 -17.77 -19.50
CA GLU A 412 4.85 -18.39 -20.84
C GLU A 412 3.55 -18.16 -21.64
N ASP A 413 2.39 -18.27 -20.99
CA ASP A 413 1.08 -18.07 -21.64
C ASP A 413 0.72 -16.58 -21.84
N PHE A 414 1.50 -15.64 -21.31
CA PHE A 414 1.18 -14.22 -21.23
C PHE A 414 2.13 -13.33 -21.99
N TRP A 415 3.39 -13.75 -22.15
CA TRP A 415 4.47 -12.96 -22.72
C TRP A 415 5.22 -13.75 -23.80
N MET A 416 5.81 -13.06 -24.74
CA MET A 416 6.81 -13.65 -25.63
C MET A 416 8.11 -13.81 -24.85
N VAL A 417 8.35 -15.00 -24.34
CA VAL A 417 9.57 -15.34 -23.60
C VAL A 417 10.61 -15.85 -24.58
N SER A 418 11.81 -15.25 -24.58
CA SER A 418 12.93 -15.74 -25.41
C SER A 418 13.30 -17.15 -24.98
N LYS A 419 13.15 -18.11 -25.86
CA LYS A 419 13.67 -19.47 -25.65
C LYS A 419 15.15 -19.42 -26.08
N CYS A 420 16.06 -19.33 -25.09
CA CYS A 420 17.50 -19.56 -25.31
C CYS A 420 17.79 -21.03 -25.37
#